data_b4973732ddbec796282c6c7414731989
#
_entry.id   b4973732ddbec796282c6c7414731989
#
_cell.length_a   1.000
_cell.length_b   1.000
_cell.length_c   1.000
_cell.angle_alpha   90.00
_cell.angle_beta   90.00
_cell.angle_gamma   90.00
#
_symmetry.space_group_name_H-M   'P 1'
#
loop_
_entity.id
_entity.type
_entity.pdbx_description
1 polymer ?
#
loop_
_entity_poly.entity_id
_entity_poly.type
_entity_poly.pdbx_seq_one_letter_code
_entity_poly.pdbx_strand_id
1 'polypeptide(L)'
;LERYDLTRIKSVLRDFDMSSVKTYCDFGFDHVANKIIDYGESAVSQGDIVIVEGTIASQIIDLVDVPSTSIFVDANKEGRHKRFLQKYQMRNMSVSEINELWCIREKNEDSVLQQFVEGVDFVFNNKEN
;
A
#
# COMPACT_ATOMS: atom_id res chain seq x y z
N LEU A 1 -6.24 -10.30 3.08
CA LEU A 1 -5.09 -10.34 2.15
C LEU A 1 -5.41 -10.96 0.78
N GLU A 2 -6.52 -11.68 0.64
CA GLU A 2 -6.93 -12.36 -0.61
C GLU A 2 -7.04 -11.45 -1.85
N ARG A 3 -7.15 -10.14 -1.65
CA ARG A 3 -7.25 -9.16 -2.74
C ARG A 3 -5.89 -8.80 -3.39
N TYR A 4 -4.78 -9.29 -2.85
CA TYR A 4 -3.44 -9.02 -3.37
C TYR A 4 -2.85 -10.27 -4.01
N ASP A 5 -2.31 -10.14 -5.20
CA ASP A 5 -1.51 -11.19 -5.82
C ASP A 5 -0.10 -11.21 -5.21
N LEU A 6 0.00 -11.81 -4.04
CA LEU A 6 1.26 -11.92 -3.31
C LEU A 6 2.31 -12.72 -4.09
N THR A 7 1.91 -13.67 -4.92
CA THR A 7 2.83 -14.47 -5.73
C THR A 7 3.51 -13.60 -6.76
N ARG A 8 2.74 -12.77 -7.45
CA ARG A 8 3.27 -11.81 -8.43
C ARG A 8 4.15 -10.76 -7.77
N ILE A 9 3.71 -10.18 -6.65
CA ILE A 9 4.49 -9.20 -5.89
C ILE A 9 5.83 -9.79 -5.46
N LYS A 10 5.82 -11.00 -4.91
CA LYS A 10 7.03 -11.71 -4.49
C LYS A 10 7.98 -11.99 -5.67
N SER A 11 7.44 -12.37 -6.81
CA SER A 11 8.25 -12.60 -8.02
C SER A 11 8.96 -11.32 -8.45
N VAL A 12 8.22 -10.21 -8.59
CA VAL A 12 8.80 -8.92 -8.97
C VAL A 12 9.90 -8.47 -8.00
N LEU A 13 9.65 -8.59 -6.68
CA LEU A 13 10.58 -8.12 -5.67
C LEU A 13 11.84 -8.99 -5.54
N ARG A 14 11.73 -10.32 -5.72
CA ARG A 14 12.90 -11.20 -5.72
C ARG A 14 13.85 -10.95 -6.87
N ASP A 15 13.29 -10.55 -8.00
CA ASP A 15 14.08 -10.22 -9.20
C ASP A 15 14.62 -8.78 -9.12
N PHE A 16 14.33 -8.07 -8.03
CA PHE A 16 14.77 -6.69 -7.83
C PHE A 16 16.26 -6.66 -7.50
N ASP A 17 17.06 -6.46 -8.52
CA ASP A 17 18.50 -6.29 -8.43
C ASP A 17 18.85 -4.88 -8.91
N MET A 18 19.29 -4.04 -8.00
CA MET A 18 19.68 -2.64 -8.27
C MET A 18 20.93 -2.53 -9.17
N SER A 19 21.57 -3.65 -9.49
CA SER A 19 22.74 -3.65 -10.37
C SER A 19 22.38 -3.55 -11.87
N SER A 20 21.12 -3.79 -12.23
CA SER A 20 20.67 -3.79 -13.62
C SER A 20 19.34 -3.04 -13.77
N VAL A 21 19.11 -2.51 -14.97
CA VAL A 21 17.79 -1.93 -15.31
C VAL A 21 16.77 -3.04 -15.38
N LYS A 22 15.67 -2.86 -14.64
CA LYS A 22 14.51 -3.76 -14.67
C LYS A 22 13.30 -3.03 -15.23
N THR A 23 12.57 -3.71 -16.09
CA THR A 23 11.34 -3.19 -16.67
C THR A 23 10.14 -3.93 -16.08
N TYR A 24 9.15 -3.19 -15.68
CA TYR A 24 7.89 -3.69 -15.11
C TYR A 24 6.72 -3.23 -15.94
N CYS A 25 5.73 -4.10 -16.10
CA CYS A 25 4.43 -3.67 -16.58
C CYS A 25 3.71 -2.90 -15.48
N ASP A 26 3.37 -1.67 -15.76
CA ASP A 26 2.69 -0.77 -14.84
C ASP A 26 1.17 -0.84 -15.05
N PHE A 27 0.47 -1.34 -14.04
CA PHE A 27 -0.98 -1.47 -14.08
C PHE A 27 -1.61 -0.67 -12.95
N GLY A 28 -2.60 0.12 -13.29
CA GLY A 28 -3.41 0.80 -12.30
C GLY A 28 -4.88 0.38 -12.38
N PHE A 29 -5.63 0.72 -11.36
CA PHE A 29 -7.07 0.51 -11.36
C PHE A 29 -7.79 1.85 -11.48
N ASP A 30 -8.50 2.04 -12.60
CA ASP A 30 -9.40 3.18 -12.78
C ASP A 30 -10.71 2.93 -12.03
N HIS A 31 -10.89 3.63 -10.94
CA HIS A 31 -12.09 3.51 -10.12
C HIS A 31 -13.36 4.08 -10.77
N VAL A 32 -13.22 4.98 -11.73
CA VAL A 32 -14.35 5.57 -12.45
C VAL A 32 -14.84 4.59 -13.52
N ALA A 33 -13.91 4.07 -14.30
CA ALA A 33 -14.21 3.09 -15.35
C ALA A 33 -14.36 1.65 -14.81
N ASN A 34 -14.05 1.42 -13.52
CA ASN A 34 -14.05 0.12 -12.85
C ASN A 34 -13.27 -0.96 -13.62
N LYS A 35 -12.08 -0.60 -14.10
CA LYS A 35 -11.22 -1.50 -14.88
C LYS A 35 -9.75 -1.32 -14.58
N ILE A 36 -8.96 -2.35 -14.88
CA ILE A 36 -7.50 -2.27 -14.89
C ILE A 36 -7.07 -1.51 -16.15
N ILE A 37 -6.17 -0.54 -15.95
CA ILE A 37 -5.49 0.18 -17.02
C ILE A 37 -4.04 -0.26 -17.05
N ASP A 38 -3.56 -0.56 -18.24
CA ASP A 38 -2.15 -0.77 -18.54
C ASP A 38 -1.52 0.58 -18.89
N TYR A 39 -0.56 1.01 -18.06
CA TYR A 39 0.19 2.25 -18.30
C TYR A 39 1.47 2.01 -19.12
N GLY A 40 1.70 0.77 -19.56
CA GLY A 40 2.87 0.37 -20.30
C GLY A 40 3.99 -0.17 -19.40
N GLU A 41 5.20 0.16 -19.75
CA GLU A 41 6.40 -0.33 -19.05
C GLU A 41 7.11 0.80 -18.34
N SER A 42 7.45 0.57 -17.08
CA SER A 42 8.31 1.45 -16.28
C SER A 42 9.64 0.74 -16.02
N ALA A 43 10.73 1.48 -16.08
CA ALA A 43 12.06 0.96 -15.80
C ALA A 43 12.60 1.51 -14.47
N VAL A 44 13.31 0.67 -13.73
CA VAL A 44 14.05 1.04 -12.51
C VAL A 44 15.53 0.78 -12.76
N SER A 45 16.36 1.74 -12.42
CA SER A 45 17.80 1.74 -12.64
C SER A 45 18.57 1.84 -11.34
N GLN A 46 19.85 1.54 -11.39
CA GLN A 46 20.74 1.77 -10.26
C GLN A 46 20.74 3.26 -9.85
N GLY A 47 20.54 3.52 -8.56
CA GLY A 47 20.45 4.87 -8.01
C GLY A 47 19.03 5.41 -7.86
N ASP A 48 18.03 4.72 -8.40
CA ASP A 48 16.64 5.07 -8.19
C ASP A 48 16.17 4.69 -6.76
N ILE A 49 15.20 5.44 -6.28
CA ILE A 49 14.51 5.13 -5.02
C ILE A 49 13.15 4.56 -5.37
N VAL A 50 12.90 3.33 -4.91
CA VAL A 50 11.60 2.67 -5.07
C VAL A 50 10.82 2.78 -3.77
N ILE A 51 9.63 3.36 -3.85
CA ILE A 51 8.72 3.46 -2.72
C ILE A 51 7.62 2.41 -2.89
N VAL A 52 7.53 1.50 -1.93
CA VAL A 52 6.44 0.52 -1.85
C VAL A 52 5.50 0.95 -0.73
N GLU A 53 4.25 1.26 -1.08
CA GLU A 53 3.27 1.73 -0.13
C GLU A 53 2.06 0.80 -0.05
N GLY A 54 1.42 0.76 1.11
CA GLY A 54 0.18 0.03 1.33
C GLY A 54 0.24 -0.89 2.55
N THR A 55 -0.91 -1.45 2.89
CA THR A 55 -1.08 -2.31 4.08
C THR A 55 -0.24 -3.58 4.06
N ILE A 56 0.22 -4.00 2.89
CA ILE A 56 1.07 -5.20 2.74
C ILE A 56 2.56 -4.87 2.65
N ALA A 57 2.94 -3.60 2.59
CA ALA A 57 4.34 -3.20 2.40
C ALA A 57 5.26 -3.81 3.46
N SER A 58 4.83 -3.81 4.72
CA SER A 58 5.55 -4.42 5.84
C SER A 58 5.73 -5.94 5.72
N GLN A 59 4.83 -6.63 5.00
CA GLN A 59 4.90 -8.09 4.82
C GLN A 59 5.83 -8.52 3.69
N ILE A 60 6.28 -7.60 2.89
CA ILE A 60 7.07 -7.89 1.70
C ILE A 60 8.50 -7.36 1.80
N ILE A 61 8.81 -6.56 2.84
CA ILE A 61 10.14 -5.97 3.04
C ILE A 61 11.23 -7.05 3.13
N ASP A 62 10.96 -8.14 3.83
CA ASP A 62 11.91 -9.25 3.99
C ASP A 62 12.14 -10.07 2.71
N LEU A 63 11.39 -9.77 1.65
CA LEU A 63 11.51 -10.45 0.37
C LEU A 63 12.48 -9.74 -0.59
N VAL A 64 12.96 -8.57 -0.18
CA VAL A 64 13.80 -7.71 -1.00
C VAL A 64 15.23 -7.80 -0.49
N ASP A 65 16.14 -8.29 -1.31
CA ASP A 65 17.57 -8.40 -0.99
C ASP A 65 18.34 -7.14 -1.43
N VAL A 66 17.82 -5.98 -1.03
CA VAL A 66 18.44 -4.67 -1.24
C VAL A 66 18.32 -3.84 0.02
N PRO A 67 19.24 -2.87 0.26
CA PRO A 67 19.09 -1.95 1.38
C PRO A 67 17.72 -1.27 1.35
N SER A 68 16.98 -1.42 2.42
CA SER A 68 15.62 -0.89 2.53
C SER A 68 15.42 -0.16 3.85
N THR A 69 14.46 0.74 3.87
CA THR A 69 14.04 1.46 5.07
C THR A 69 12.53 1.37 5.19
N SER A 70 12.06 0.93 6.34
CA SER A 70 10.65 0.77 6.63
C SER A 70 10.12 1.94 7.46
N ILE A 71 9.00 2.50 7.03
CA ILE A 71 8.35 3.62 7.70
C ILE A 71 6.89 3.24 7.96
N PHE A 72 6.51 3.24 9.23
CA PHE A 72 5.11 3.13 9.61
C PHE A 72 4.49 4.51 9.77
N VAL A 73 3.41 4.78 9.03
CA VAL A 73 2.67 6.02 9.16
C VAL A 73 1.47 5.79 10.07
N ASP A 74 1.58 6.25 11.31
CA ASP A 74 0.49 6.19 12.26
C ASP A 74 -0.40 7.43 12.18
N ALA A 75 -1.69 7.23 12.44
CA ALA A 75 -2.66 8.31 12.55
C ALA A 75 -3.77 7.89 13.51
N ASN A 76 -4.31 8.86 14.25
CA ASN A 76 -5.42 8.56 15.15
C ASN A 76 -6.64 8.02 14.38
N LYS A 77 -7.44 7.21 15.06
CA LYS A 77 -8.60 6.53 14.46
C LYS A 77 -9.60 7.52 13.85
N GLU A 78 -9.83 8.64 14.52
CA GLU A 78 -10.78 9.66 14.08
C GLU A 78 -10.33 10.32 12.77
N GLY A 79 -9.07 10.73 12.67
CA GLY A 79 -8.51 11.28 11.45
C GLY A 79 -8.50 10.28 10.29
N ARG A 80 -8.19 9.00 10.58
CA ARG A 80 -8.28 7.93 9.57
C ARG A 80 -9.71 7.77 9.05
N HIS A 81 -10.71 7.74 9.94
CA HIS A 81 -12.11 7.61 9.57
C HIS A 81 -12.60 8.81 8.75
N LYS A 82 -12.25 10.02 9.17
CA LYS A 82 -12.59 11.26 8.45
C LYS A 82 -12.05 11.24 7.00
N ARG A 83 -10.76 10.90 6.81
CA ARG A 83 -10.17 10.77 5.47
C ARG A 83 -10.82 9.66 4.65
N PHE A 84 -11.17 8.56 5.31
CA PHE A 84 -11.87 7.45 4.67
C PHE A 84 -13.25 7.88 4.15
N LEU A 85 -14.03 8.56 4.97
CA LEU A 85 -15.32 9.13 4.59
C LEU A 85 -15.18 10.05 3.37
N GLN A 86 -14.27 11.02 3.43
CA GLN A 86 -14.04 11.96 2.32
C GLN A 86 -13.69 11.23 1.01
N LYS A 87 -12.74 10.28 1.08
CA LYS A 87 -12.30 9.50 -0.08
C LYS A 87 -13.44 8.76 -0.78
N TYR A 88 -14.33 8.13 -0.01
CA TYR A 88 -15.39 7.32 -0.59
C TYR A 88 -16.65 8.13 -0.96
N GLN A 89 -16.88 9.26 -0.29
CA GLN A 89 -17.88 10.24 -0.75
C GLN A 89 -17.54 10.79 -2.13
N MET A 90 -16.26 11.06 -2.42
CA MET A 90 -15.81 11.45 -3.76
C MET A 90 -16.06 10.37 -4.83
N ARG A 91 -16.33 9.13 -4.41
CA ARG A 91 -16.72 8.01 -5.29
C ARG A 91 -18.22 7.76 -5.32
N ASN A 92 -19.01 8.73 -4.86
CA ASN A 92 -20.48 8.68 -4.82
C ASN A 92 -21.06 7.55 -3.95
N MET A 93 -20.30 7.05 -2.97
CA MET A 93 -20.84 6.08 -2.00
C MET A 93 -21.65 6.81 -0.92
N SER A 94 -22.73 6.20 -0.48
CA SER A 94 -23.52 6.70 0.64
C SER A 94 -22.76 6.55 1.98
N VAL A 95 -23.09 7.39 2.96
CA VAL A 95 -22.45 7.35 4.28
C VAL A 95 -22.66 5.98 4.96
N SER A 96 -23.80 5.32 4.75
CA SER A 96 -24.07 3.99 5.28
C SER A 96 -23.12 2.94 4.74
N GLU A 97 -22.97 2.89 3.41
CA GLU A 97 -22.04 1.96 2.74
C GLU A 97 -20.59 2.20 3.16
N ILE A 98 -20.21 3.48 3.32
CA ILE A 98 -18.84 3.82 3.76
C ILE A 98 -18.60 3.34 5.19
N ASN A 99 -19.55 3.51 6.10
CA ASN A 99 -19.41 3.05 7.48
C ASN A 99 -19.34 1.52 7.58
N GLU A 100 -20.15 0.81 6.81
CA GLU A 100 -20.05 -0.66 6.70
C GLU A 100 -18.65 -1.08 6.22
N LEU A 101 -18.18 -0.47 5.14
CA LEU A 101 -16.86 -0.75 4.59
C LEU A 101 -15.73 -0.42 5.59
N TRP A 102 -15.87 0.66 6.36
CA TRP A 102 -14.95 1.02 7.42
C TRP A 102 -14.85 -0.06 8.49
N CYS A 103 -16.00 -0.52 9.01
CA CYS A 103 -16.04 -1.58 10.02
C CYS A 103 -15.37 -2.88 9.55
N ILE A 104 -15.61 -3.26 8.29
CA ILE A 104 -14.99 -4.46 7.70
C ILE A 104 -13.47 -4.29 7.62
N ARG A 105 -12.99 -3.13 7.17
CA ARG A 105 -11.55 -2.87 7.04
C ARG A 105 -10.86 -2.76 8.38
N GLU A 106 -11.44 -2.03 9.32
CA GLU A 106 -10.88 -1.91 10.66
C GLU A 106 -10.68 -3.28 11.29
N LYS A 107 -11.68 -4.16 11.20
CA LYS A 107 -11.59 -5.53 11.71
C LYS A 107 -10.50 -6.37 11.04
N ASN A 108 -10.31 -6.21 9.74
CA ASN A 108 -9.44 -7.08 8.95
C ASN A 108 -8.00 -6.52 8.81
N GLU A 109 -7.82 -5.21 8.89
CA GLU A 109 -6.54 -4.55 8.60
C GLU A 109 -5.81 -4.09 9.86
N ASP A 110 -6.51 -3.57 10.86
CA ASP A 110 -5.88 -3.02 12.07
C ASP A 110 -5.07 -4.08 12.85
N SER A 111 -5.60 -5.29 12.99
CA SER A 111 -4.89 -6.37 13.69
C SER A 111 -3.62 -6.82 12.96
N VAL A 112 -3.63 -6.74 11.65
CA VAL A 112 -2.47 -7.08 10.80
C VAL A 112 -1.41 -5.97 10.89
N LEU A 113 -1.85 -4.71 10.79
CA LEU A 113 -0.93 -3.56 10.84
C LEU A 113 -0.20 -3.45 12.17
N GLN A 114 -0.89 -3.69 13.30
CA GLN A 114 -0.29 -3.61 14.62
C GLN A 114 0.85 -4.62 14.84
N GLN A 115 0.83 -5.76 14.17
CA GLN A 115 1.89 -6.78 14.27
C GLN A 115 3.22 -6.31 13.66
N PHE A 116 3.19 -5.32 12.78
CA PHE A 116 4.38 -4.86 12.06
C PHE A 116 4.99 -3.56 12.60
N VAL A 117 4.34 -2.91 13.57
CA VAL A 117 4.85 -1.66 14.14
C VAL A 117 6.17 -1.85 14.89
N GLU A 118 6.35 -3.01 15.55
CA GLU A 118 7.53 -3.27 16.37
C GLU A 118 8.82 -3.50 15.56
N GLY A 119 8.71 -3.79 14.26
CA GLY A 119 9.85 -4.13 13.39
C GLY A 119 10.26 -3.03 12.41
N VAL A 120 9.64 -1.85 12.46
CA VAL A 120 9.95 -0.78 11.50
C VAL A 120 11.10 0.12 11.95
N ASP A 121 11.85 0.65 10.99
CA ASP A 121 12.96 1.57 11.28
C ASP A 121 12.47 2.91 11.81
N PHE A 122 11.33 3.40 11.30
CA PHE A 122 10.75 4.69 11.69
C PHE A 122 9.24 4.62 11.84
N VAL A 123 8.73 5.36 12.84
CA VAL A 123 7.29 5.62 13.02
C VAL A 123 7.04 7.10 12.79
N PHE A 124 6.25 7.41 11.79
CA PHE A 124 5.79 8.77 11.52
C PHE A 124 4.37 8.96 12.03
N ASN A 125 4.20 9.82 13.04
CA ASN A 125 2.90 10.15 13.59
C ASN A 125 2.26 11.30 12.79
N ASN A 126 1.28 10.98 11.97
CA ASN A 126 0.49 11.97 11.24
C ASN A 126 -0.61 12.52 12.18
N LYS A 127 -0.21 13.45 13.03
CA LYS A 127 -1.18 14.18 13.89
C LYS A 127 -1.83 15.27 13.04
N GLU A 128 -3.08 15.08 12.71
CA GLU A 128 -3.89 16.19 12.24
C GLU A 128 -4.05 17.20 13.42
N ASN A 129 -3.60 18.43 13.20
CA ASN A 129 -3.93 19.56 14.05
C ASN A 129 -5.38 19.99 13.81
#